data_cd6d96ee510a6ac56a53eda368062f54
#
_entry.id   cd6d96ee510a6ac56a53eda368062f54
#
_cell.length_a   1.000
_cell.length_b   1.000
_cell.length_c   1.000
_cell.angle_alpha   90.00
_cell.angle_beta   90.00
_cell.angle_gamma   90.00
#
_symmetry.space_group_name_H-M   'P 1'
#
loop_
_entity.id
_entity.type
_entity.pdbx_description
1 polymer ?
#
loop_
_entity_poly.entity_id
_entity_poly.type
_entity_poly.pdbx_seq_one_letter_code
_entity_poly.pdbx_strand_id
1 'polypeptide(L)'
;MGHILKLVFVIITVFIAYQISKLYETPPIPKLEDTWWGPRDPSKEDTSIQPFKIDISDSVLKDLQHRLANARPLTPPLEGVQHQYGINTKLLNNIVEFWRTKYNWRQREKFLNQFPQFKVSVQGLRIHYIHVKPSNPGGLKVLPLLLLHGWPGSVREFYGLIPLLTKPRAGQDFVFEVIVPSLPGYGFSEAAVRPGLGAIEMSVVFKNFMERLGFEKYYIHGGDWGAVIVQHMAALFPEQIEGVHSSMCAVNSFLANVKLLVGSIYPPLIISKECEKKIYPLSSFFSNLMLEMGYMHLQATKPDTVGVGLNDSPVGLAAYILEKFTTWTNNEWKNLEDGGLTKKFTYTDLLDNVMIYWVTGSITTSARLYSETFNKAQMSLGVDGIPVTVLSACARFPNEIAIQPSIILKEKYHNLVHLSDYPDGGHFAAFELPKVMAEDIFTATEKMRSFNITQT
;
A
#
# COMPACT_ATOMS: atom_id res chain seq x y z
N MET A 1 -43.03 2.30 -43.25
CA MET A 1 -41.82 2.97 -42.65
C MET A 1 -41.90 3.06 -41.11
N GLY A 2 -43.00 3.45 -40.46
CA GLY A 2 -43.10 3.59 -39.00
C GLY A 2 -42.96 2.31 -38.19
N HIS A 3 -43.36 1.13 -38.69
CA HIS A 3 -43.20 -0.13 -37.98
C HIS A 3 -41.76 -0.64 -37.99
N ILE A 4 -41.02 -0.45 -39.06
CA ILE A 4 -39.60 -0.83 -39.17
C ILE A 4 -38.76 0.04 -38.22
N LEU A 5 -39.06 1.35 -38.16
CA LEU A 5 -38.35 2.26 -37.24
C LEU A 5 -38.57 1.90 -35.76
N LYS A 6 -39.83 1.53 -35.39
CA LYS A 6 -40.16 1.05 -34.04
C LYS A 6 -39.42 -0.26 -33.70
N LEU A 7 -39.39 -1.21 -34.64
CA LEU A 7 -38.67 -2.48 -34.44
C LEU A 7 -37.18 -2.27 -34.27
N VAL A 8 -36.55 -1.42 -35.08
CA VAL A 8 -35.12 -1.06 -34.95
C VAL A 8 -34.84 -0.39 -33.60
N PHE A 9 -35.71 0.53 -33.18
CA PHE A 9 -35.58 1.17 -31.86
C PHE A 9 -35.66 0.16 -30.71
N VAL A 10 -36.61 -0.78 -30.76
CA VAL A 10 -36.73 -1.85 -29.76
C VAL A 10 -35.48 -2.73 -29.75
N ILE A 11 -34.97 -3.15 -30.88
CA ILE A 11 -33.76 -3.97 -30.99
C ILE A 11 -32.55 -3.23 -30.38
N ILE A 12 -32.36 -1.95 -30.74
CA ILE A 12 -31.29 -1.14 -30.15
C ILE A 12 -31.45 -1.01 -28.64
N THR A 13 -32.66 -0.74 -28.17
CA THR A 13 -32.91 -0.63 -26.71
C THR A 13 -32.62 -1.93 -25.97
N VAL A 14 -33.07 -3.06 -26.51
CA VAL A 14 -32.78 -4.39 -25.94
C VAL A 14 -31.29 -4.68 -25.98
N PHE A 15 -30.62 -4.37 -27.07
CA PHE A 15 -29.17 -4.54 -27.20
C PHE A 15 -28.42 -3.68 -26.17
N ILE A 16 -28.80 -2.39 -26.03
CA ILE A 16 -28.21 -1.50 -25.03
C ILE A 16 -28.48 -2.02 -23.61
N ALA A 17 -29.72 -2.44 -23.31
CA ALA A 17 -30.07 -3.00 -22.03
C ALA A 17 -29.27 -4.29 -21.71
N TYR A 18 -29.08 -5.15 -22.70
CA TYR A 18 -28.23 -6.34 -22.61
C TYR A 18 -26.75 -5.99 -22.35
N GLN A 19 -26.20 -4.99 -23.06
CA GLN A 19 -24.84 -4.54 -22.80
C GLN A 19 -24.68 -3.93 -21.40
N ILE A 20 -25.68 -3.15 -20.96
CA ILE A 20 -25.72 -2.60 -19.61
C ILE A 20 -25.80 -3.72 -18.56
N SER A 21 -26.64 -4.75 -18.77
CA SER A 21 -26.73 -5.87 -17.82
C SER A 21 -25.39 -6.59 -17.65
N LYS A 22 -24.63 -6.75 -18.72
CA LYS A 22 -23.28 -7.34 -18.68
C LYS A 22 -22.28 -6.55 -17.83
N LEU A 23 -22.46 -5.23 -17.67
CA LEU A 23 -21.60 -4.41 -16.82
C LEU A 23 -21.80 -4.69 -15.34
N TYR A 24 -22.93 -5.31 -14.96
CA TYR A 24 -23.24 -5.72 -13.59
C TYR A 24 -22.97 -7.22 -13.33
N GLU A 25 -22.54 -7.97 -14.35
CA GLU A 25 -22.13 -9.36 -14.16
C GLU A 25 -20.81 -9.40 -13.36
N THR A 26 -20.82 -10.13 -12.26
CA THR A 26 -19.58 -10.39 -11.50
C THR A 26 -18.68 -11.30 -12.32
N PRO A 27 -17.42 -10.92 -12.58
CA PRO A 27 -16.48 -11.80 -13.24
C PRO A 27 -16.29 -13.12 -12.43
N PRO A 28 -16.06 -14.23 -13.09
CA PRO A 28 -15.73 -15.48 -12.40
C PRO A 28 -14.40 -15.32 -11.66
N ILE A 29 -14.27 -15.97 -10.50
CA ILE A 29 -12.99 -16.03 -9.78
C ILE A 29 -11.98 -16.75 -10.69
N PRO A 30 -10.84 -16.12 -11.03
CA PRO A 30 -9.84 -16.76 -11.85
C PRO A 30 -9.19 -17.94 -11.13
N LYS A 31 -8.82 -18.97 -11.88
CA LYS A 31 -8.01 -20.06 -11.34
C LYS A 31 -6.58 -19.55 -11.15
N LEU A 32 -6.19 -19.35 -9.91
CA LEU A 32 -4.83 -18.97 -9.54
C LEU A 32 -4.07 -20.21 -9.07
N GLU A 33 -2.79 -20.29 -9.44
CA GLU A 33 -1.92 -21.42 -9.09
C GLU A 33 -0.92 -20.99 -8.02
N ASP A 34 -0.45 -21.97 -7.22
CA ASP A 34 0.66 -21.77 -6.28
C ASP A 34 1.98 -21.77 -7.04
N THR A 35 2.19 -20.73 -7.84
CA THR A 35 3.37 -20.57 -8.69
C THR A 35 4.64 -20.47 -7.85
N TRP A 36 5.68 -21.16 -8.28
CA TRP A 36 7.00 -21.10 -7.66
C TRP A 36 7.79 -19.89 -8.15
N TRP A 37 8.13 -18.97 -7.25
CA TRP A 37 8.78 -17.69 -7.58
C TRP A 37 10.29 -17.67 -7.29
N GLY A 38 10.77 -18.58 -6.45
CA GLY A 38 12.15 -18.59 -5.98
C GLY A 38 13.14 -19.28 -6.92
N PRO A 39 14.45 -19.06 -6.68
CA PRO A 39 15.52 -19.69 -7.48
C PRO A 39 15.79 -21.15 -7.12
N ARG A 40 15.30 -21.62 -5.96
CA ARG A 40 15.59 -22.97 -5.44
C ARG A 40 14.71 -24.03 -6.08
N ASP A 41 15.14 -25.27 -5.97
CA ASP A 41 14.34 -26.44 -6.33
C ASP A 41 13.15 -26.55 -5.35
N PRO A 42 11.89 -26.63 -5.83
CA PRO A 42 10.71 -26.77 -4.97
C PRO A 42 10.79 -27.93 -3.98
N SER A 43 11.43 -29.03 -4.37
CA SER A 43 11.60 -30.23 -3.50
C SER A 43 12.50 -29.98 -2.27
N LYS A 44 13.22 -28.86 -2.25
CA LYS A 44 14.18 -28.48 -1.18
C LYS A 44 13.72 -27.26 -0.38
N GLU A 45 12.44 -26.92 -0.44
CA GLU A 45 11.91 -25.79 0.33
C GLU A 45 11.99 -26.10 1.84
N ASP A 46 12.74 -25.26 2.56
CA ASP A 46 12.71 -25.25 4.03
C ASP A 46 11.54 -24.38 4.48
N THR A 47 10.49 -25.04 4.96
CA THR A 47 9.26 -24.40 5.42
C THR A 47 9.29 -23.96 6.88
N SER A 48 10.41 -24.19 7.58
CA SER A 48 10.55 -23.82 8.98
C SER A 48 10.60 -22.31 9.17
N ILE A 49 10.04 -21.85 10.29
CA ILE A 49 10.11 -20.46 10.70
C ILE A 49 11.48 -20.20 11.33
N GLN A 50 12.28 -19.34 10.71
CA GLN A 50 13.62 -19.01 11.17
C GLN A 50 13.61 -17.62 11.84
N PRO A 51 14.17 -17.48 13.05
CA PRO A 51 14.41 -16.16 13.65
C PRO A 51 15.28 -15.31 12.72
N PHE A 52 14.96 -14.04 12.61
CA PHE A 52 15.70 -13.09 11.81
C PHE A 52 16.08 -11.87 12.64
N LYS A 53 17.26 -11.34 12.39
CA LYS A 53 17.77 -10.11 12.98
C LYS A 53 18.43 -9.30 11.89
N ILE A 54 18.13 -8.02 11.86
CA ILE A 54 18.83 -7.08 10.98
C ILE A 54 20.25 -6.94 11.52
N ASP A 55 21.23 -7.30 10.69
CA ASP A 55 22.66 -7.23 11.00
C ASP A 55 23.42 -6.90 9.72
N ILE A 56 23.64 -5.61 9.49
CA ILE A 56 24.28 -5.11 8.26
C ILE A 56 25.77 -5.04 8.47
N SER A 57 26.52 -5.64 7.53
CA SER A 57 27.98 -5.66 7.60
C SER A 57 28.60 -4.27 7.58
N ASP A 58 29.72 -4.09 8.26
CA ASP A 58 30.47 -2.83 8.27
C ASP A 58 30.96 -2.43 6.87
N SER A 59 31.15 -3.40 5.97
CA SER A 59 31.54 -3.12 4.59
C SER A 59 30.45 -2.34 3.84
N VAL A 60 29.17 -2.72 4.00
CA VAL A 60 28.03 -2.00 3.41
C VAL A 60 27.92 -0.58 3.97
N LEU A 61 28.13 -0.42 5.28
CA LEU A 61 28.06 0.90 5.91
C LEU A 61 29.25 1.80 5.50
N LYS A 62 30.44 1.23 5.34
CA LYS A 62 31.61 1.96 4.82
C LYS A 62 31.43 2.38 3.37
N ASP A 63 30.88 1.50 2.52
CA ASP A 63 30.52 1.85 1.13
C ASP A 63 29.51 3.00 1.09
N LEU A 64 28.45 2.93 1.91
CA LEU A 64 27.48 4.03 2.04
C LEU A 64 28.17 5.35 2.41
N GLN A 65 29.01 5.36 3.45
CA GLN A 65 29.71 6.57 3.89
C GLN A 65 30.64 7.11 2.79
N HIS A 66 31.34 6.22 2.08
CA HIS A 66 32.16 6.61 0.94
C HIS A 66 31.34 7.28 -0.17
N ARG A 67 30.18 6.70 -0.55
CA ARG A 67 29.30 7.24 -1.60
C ARG A 67 28.67 8.57 -1.18
N LEU A 68 28.25 8.72 0.07
CA LEU A 68 27.73 9.98 0.60
C LEU A 68 28.79 11.09 0.60
N ALA A 69 30.05 10.76 0.96
CA ALA A 69 31.15 11.71 1.00
C ALA A 69 31.60 12.14 -0.41
N ASN A 70 31.48 11.25 -1.40
CA ASN A 70 31.89 11.48 -2.78
C ASN A 70 30.76 11.72 -3.75
N ALA A 71 29.56 12.02 -3.23
CA ALA A 71 28.42 12.36 -4.07
C ALA A 71 28.73 13.59 -4.93
N ARG A 72 28.29 13.56 -6.19
CA ARG A 72 28.40 14.72 -7.07
C ARG A 72 27.61 15.91 -6.53
N PRO A 73 28.09 17.14 -6.71
CA PRO A 73 27.32 18.34 -6.35
C PRO A 73 25.93 18.31 -6.99
N LEU A 74 24.92 18.59 -6.20
CA LEU A 74 23.54 18.65 -6.69
C LEU A 74 23.32 19.94 -7.49
N THR A 75 22.58 19.82 -8.59
CA THR A 75 22.14 20.98 -9.36
C THR A 75 21.25 21.87 -8.48
N PRO A 76 21.54 23.18 -8.34
CA PRO A 76 20.69 24.09 -7.60
C PRO A 76 19.27 24.12 -8.16
N PRO A 77 18.22 24.25 -7.31
CA PRO A 77 16.85 24.39 -7.79
C PRO A 77 16.69 25.73 -8.54
N LEU A 78 15.72 25.77 -9.45
CA LEU A 78 15.32 27.04 -10.05
C LEU A 78 14.72 27.96 -8.98
N GLU A 79 14.89 29.28 -9.17
CA GLU A 79 14.38 30.26 -8.23
C GLU A 79 12.85 30.22 -8.14
N GLY A 80 12.31 30.17 -6.92
CA GLY A 80 10.87 30.15 -6.65
C GLY A 80 10.15 28.82 -6.92
N VAL A 81 10.83 27.76 -7.41
CA VAL A 81 10.18 26.50 -7.79
C VAL A 81 9.88 25.60 -6.59
N GLN A 82 10.62 25.75 -5.48
CA GLN A 82 10.49 24.90 -4.27
C GLN A 82 10.59 23.39 -4.61
N HIS A 83 9.52 22.61 -4.40
CA HIS A 83 9.45 21.16 -4.68
C HIS A 83 8.58 20.81 -5.89
N GLN A 84 8.19 21.77 -6.71
CA GLN A 84 7.29 21.52 -7.86
C GLN A 84 7.94 20.66 -8.96
N TYR A 85 9.27 20.67 -9.07
CA TYR A 85 10.02 19.82 -10.00
C TYR A 85 10.64 18.58 -9.34
N GLY A 86 10.14 18.21 -8.17
CA GLY A 86 10.67 17.15 -7.31
C GLY A 86 11.31 17.72 -6.05
N ILE A 87 12.05 16.90 -5.33
CA ILE A 87 12.66 17.32 -4.07
C ILE A 87 13.62 18.51 -4.27
N ASN A 88 13.48 19.54 -3.44
CA ASN A 88 14.39 20.69 -3.47
C ASN A 88 15.81 20.26 -3.06
N THR A 89 16.79 20.47 -3.94
CA THR A 89 18.17 20.03 -3.72
C THR A 89 18.88 20.76 -2.58
N LYS A 90 18.44 21.96 -2.17
CA LYS A 90 18.94 22.60 -0.94
C LYS A 90 18.53 21.81 0.29
N LEU A 91 17.25 21.40 0.37
CA LEU A 91 16.76 20.52 1.43
C LEU A 91 17.47 19.17 1.40
N LEU A 92 17.62 18.57 0.21
CA LEU A 92 18.29 17.28 0.06
C LEU A 92 19.74 17.34 0.56
N ASN A 93 20.48 18.41 0.28
CA ASN A 93 21.83 18.62 0.82
C ASN A 93 21.84 18.62 2.35
N ASN A 94 20.87 19.27 3.00
CA ASN A 94 20.75 19.27 4.45
C ASN A 94 20.47 17.85 5.01
N ILE A 95 19.62 17.09 4.33
CA ILE A 95 19.31 15.70 4.71
C ILE A 95 20.53 14.80 4.52
N VAL A 96 21.25 14.93 3.41
CA VAL A 96 22.49 14.16 3.14
C VAL A 96 23.57 14.48 4.18
N GLU A 97 23.73 15.77 4.54
CA GLU A 97 24.67 16.14 5.60
C GLU A 97 24.27 15.58 6.96
N PHE A 98 22.96 15.62 7.30
CA PHE A 98 22.44 14.97 8.49
C PHE A 98 22.70 13.45 8.44
N TRP A 99 22.48 12.80 7.31
CA TRP A 99 22.70 11.37 7.13
C TRP A 99 24.15 10.99 7.34
N ARG A 100 25.06 11.79 6.77
CA ARG A 100 26.50 11.59 6.86
C ARG A 100 27.06 11.79 8.28
N THR A 101 26.54 12.80 9.02
CA THR A 101 27.18 13.28 10.25
C THR A 101 26.44 12.95 11.55
N LYS A 102 25.12 12.79 11.50
CA LYS A 102 24.26 12.64 12.69
C LYS A 102 23.47 11.33 12.74
N TYR A 103 23.16 10.75 11.58
CA TYR A 103 22.41 9.51 11.52
C TYR A 103 23.32 8.33 11.89
N ASN A 104 22.93 7.56 12.92
CA ASN A 104 23.72 6.43 13.40
C ASN A 104 22.98 5.12 13.10
N TRP A 105 23.43 4.39 12.05
CA TRP A 105 22.80 3.13 11.68
C TRP A 105 22.76 2.12 12.83
N ARG A 106 23.86 1.95 13.61
CA ARG A 106 23.90 0.95 14.69
C ARG A 106 22.87 1.20 15.78
N GLN A 107 22.53 2.47 16.07
CA GLN A 107 21.43 2.80 16.97
C GLN A 107 20.07 2.48 16.32
N ARG A 108 19.93 2.79 15.01
CA ARG A 108 18.70 2.50 14.27
C ARG A 108 18.48 1.01 14.04
N GLU A 109 19.53 0.25 13.79
CA GLU A 109 19.50 -1.21 13.70
C GLU A 109 18.98 -1.85 15.00
N LYS A 110 19.41 -1.35 16.16
CA LYS A 110 18.83 -1.75 17.46
C LYS A 110 17.34 -1.40 17.55
N PHE A 111 16.98 -0.20 17.13
CA PHE A 111 15.57 0.23 17.08
C PHE A 111 14.74 -0.65 16.13
N LEU A 112 15.23 -0.94 14.95
CA LEU A 112 14.55 -1.80 13.98
C LEU A 112 14.43 -3.25 14.47
N ASN A 113 15.34 -3.71 15.31
CA ASN A 113 15.32 -5.02 15.94
C ASN A 113 14.53 -5.08 17.27
N GLN A 114 13.76 -4.03 17.63
CA GLN A 114 13.01 -4.00 18.89
C GLN A 114 11.87 -5.01 18.94
N PHE A 115 11.34 -5.41 17.79
CA PHE A 115 10.30 -6.43 17.68
C PHE A 115 10.88 -7.76 17.20
N PRO A 116 10.29 -8.91 17.61
CA PRO A 116 10.66 -10.21 17.09
C PRO A 116 10.43 -10.27 15.55
N GLN A 117 11.45 -10.70 14.83
CA GLN A 117 11.44 -10.82 13.38
C GLN A 117 11.80 -12.23 12.96
N PHE A 118 11.24 -12.65 11.82
CA PHE A 118 11.39 -14.01 11.32
C PHE A 118 11.46 -14.02 9.80
N LYS A 119 11.90 -15.16 9.25
CA LYS A 119 11.74 -15.51 7.83
C LYS A 119 11.10 -16.88 7.69
N VAL A 120 10.23 -17.02 6.70
CA VAL A 120 9.62 -18.30 6.33
C VAL A 120 9.54 -18.41 4.81
N SER A 121 9.75 -19.59 4.26
CA SER A 121 9.62 -19.82 2.82
C SER A 121 8.16 -20.04 2.44
N VAL A 122 7.72 -19.34 1.40
CA VAL A 122 6.41 -19.49 0.77
C VAL A 122 6.60 -19.43 -0.75
N GLN A 123 6.20 -20.44 -1.44
CA GLN A 123 6.32 -20.53 -2.91
C GLN A 123 7.74 -20.20 -3.42
N GLY A 124 8.78 -20.64 -2.67
CA GLY A 124 10.18 -20.43 -2.98
C GLY A 124 10.78 -19.09 -2.56
N LEU A 125 10.00 -18.18 -2.00
CA LEU A 125 10.46 -16.89 -1.49
C LEU A 125 10.59 -16.94 0.03
N ARG A 126 11.74 -16.52 0.58
CA ARG A 126 11.89 -16.30 2.02
C ARG A 126 11.30 -14.95 2.37
N ILE A 127 10.10 -14.99 2.94
CA ILE A 127 9.36 -13.80 3.37
C ILE A 127 9.83 -13.39 4.77
N HIS A 128 10.36 -12.19 4.89
CA HIS A 128 10.66 -11.53 6.16
C HIS A 128 9.37 -10.96 6.77
N TYR A 129 9.20 -11.10 8.09
CA TYR A 129 8.09 -10.48 8.79
C TYR A 129 8.41 -10.19 10.27
N ILE A 130 7.74 -9.18 10.80
CA ILE A 130 7.66 -8.88 12.22
C ILE A 130 6.43 -9.61 12.76
N HIS A 131 6.55 -10.26 13.92
CA HIS A 131 5.43 -10.95 14.58
C HIS A 131 5.39 -10.57 16.05
N VAL A 132 4.33 -9.87 16.46
CA VAL A 132 4.18 -9.40 17.83
C VAL A 132 2.89 -9.92 18.43
N LYS A 133 3.05 -10.76 19.45
CA LYS A 133 1.95 -11.24 20.29
C LYS A 133 1.71 -10.30 21.46
N PRO A 134 0.45 -10.11 21.90
CA PRO A 134 0.18 -9.36 23.13
C PRO A 134 0.78 -10.08 24.33
N SER A 135 1.60 -9.37 25.13
CA SER A 135 2.32 -9.98 26.25
C SER A 135 1.42 -10.38 27.43
N ASN A 136 0.33 -9.63 27.65
CA ASN A 136 -0.65 -9.88 28.72
C ASN A 136 -2.06 -9.58 28.22
N PRO A 137 -2.70 -10.51 27.50
CA PRO A 137 -4.03 -10.26 26.94
C PRO A 137 -5.14 -10.16 28.02
N GLY A 138 -4.89 -10.55 29.28
CA GLY A 138 -5.83 -10.34 30.38
C GLY A 138 -7.19 -11.05 30.20
N GLY A 139 -7.23 -12.16 29.46
CA GLY A 139 -8.47 -12.87 29.11
C GLY A 139 -9.19 -12.30 27.89
N LEU A 140 -8.66 -11.25 27.24
CA LEU A 140 -9.20 -10.72 25.99
C LEU A 140 -9.02 -11.71 24.83
N LYS A 141 -9.93 -11.67 23.85
CA LYS A 141 -9.78 -12.43 22.61
C LYS A 141 -8.58 -11.88 21.81
N VAL A 142 -7.64 -12.73 21.45
CA VAL A 142 -6.51 -12.38 20.59
C VAL A 142 -6.91 -12.57 19.14
N LEU A 143 -6.88 -11.49 18.34
CA LEU A 143 -7.26 -11.49 16.94
C LEU A 143 -6.01 -11.35 16.06
N PRO A 144 -5.74 -12.30 15.14
CA PRO A 144 -4.65 -12.15 14.19
C PRO A 144 -4.93 -11.01 13.21
N LEU A 145 -3.95 -10.13 13.00
CA LEU A 145 -4.03 -8.99 12.09
C LEU A 145 -2.79 -8.94 11.21
N LEU A 146 -2.98 -9.10 9.91
CA LEU A 146 -1.97 -8.91 8.89
C LEU A 146 -1.93 -7.44 8.46
N LEU A 147 -0.75 -6.80 8.51
CA LEU A 147 -0.52 -5.42 8.07
C LEU A 147 0.39 -5.40 6.84
N LEU A 148 -0.07 -4.89 5.71
CA LEU A 148 0.69 -4.79 4.47
C LEU A 148 1.01 -3.33 4.14
N HIS A 149 2.30 -3.05 3.95
CA HIS A 149 2.81 -1.76 3.50
C HIS A 149 2.80 -1.64 1.97
N GLY A 150 3.26 -0.52 1.43
CA GLY A 150 3.42 -0.30 -0.01
C GLY A 150 4.74 0.34 -0.41
N TRP A 151 4.74 1.06 -1.54
CA TRP A 151 5.89 1.77 -2.08
C TRP A 151 5.70 3.30 -1.94
N PRO A 152 6.71 4.08 -1.56
CA PRO A 152 8.08 3.70 -1.19
C PRO A 152 8.23 3.40 0.31
N GLY A 153 7.20 2.88 0.92
CA GLY A 153 7.19 2.51 2.33
C GLY A 153 7.85 1.15 2.62
N SER A 154 7.77 0.75 3.85
CA SER A 154 8.28 -0.54 4.34
C SER A 154 7.58 -0.91 5.67
N VAL A 155 7.96 -2.01 6.27
CA VAL A 155 7.51 -2.37 7.63
C VAL A 155 7.76 -1.25 8.66
N ARG A 156 8.66 -0.29 8.38
CA ARG A 156 8.95 0.86 9.23
C ARG A 156 7.72 1.73 9.53
N GLU A 157 6.78 1.80 8.61
CA GLU A 157 5.54 2.57 8.78
C GLU A 157 4.73 2.13 10.00
N PHE A 158 4.78 0.84 10.34
CA PHE A 158 3.96 0.27 11.42
C PHE A 158 4.63 0.28 12.80
N TYR A 159 5.88 0.76 12.94
CA TYR A 159 6.60 0.72 14.22
C TYR A 159 5.92 1.52 15.33
N GLY A 160 5.27 2.64 14.99
CA GLY A 160 4.45 3.40 15.93
C GLY A 160 3.08 2.77 16.21
N LEU A 161 2.57 1.98 15.25
CA LEU A 161 1.25 1.37 15.30
C LEU A 161 1.25 0.05 16.08
N ILE A 162 2.26 -0.82 15.90
CA ILE A 162 2.37 -2.14 16.52
C ILE A 162 2.12 -2.09 18.05
N PRO A 163 2.79 -1.22 18.84
CA PRO A 163 2.58 -1.19 20.29
C PRO A 163 1.17 -0.76 20.69
N LEU A 164 0.48 -0.02 19.83
CA LEU A 164 -0.89 0.46 20.09
C LEU A 164 -1.91 -0.65 19.85
N LEU A 165 -1.65 -1.54 18.90
CA LEU A 165 -2.53 -2.66 18.54
C LEU A 165 -2.36 -3.87 19.45
N THR A 166 -1.14 -4.11 19.97
CA THR A 166 -0.80 -5.28 20.75
C THR A 166 -0.96 -5.09 22.26
N LYS A 167 -1.39 -3.91 22.71
CA LYS A 167 -1.70 -3.64 24.13
C LYS A 167 -3.20 -3.67 24.37
N PRO A 168 -3.65 -4.30 25.48
CA PRO A 168 -5.05 -4.20 25.93
C PRO A 168 -5.51 -2.75 26.06
N ARG A 169 -6.74 -2.48 25.66
CA ARG A 169 -7.39 -1.16 25.75
C ARG A 169 -8.61 -1.23 26.64
N ALA A 170 -8.83 -0.19 27.44
CA ALA A 170 -10.04 -0.10 28.26
C ALA A 170 -11.30 -0.10 27.37
N GLY A 171 -12.29 -0.90 27.74
CA GLY A 171 -13.55 -1.02 27.01
C GLY A 171 -13.53 -1.96 25.81
N GLN A 172 -12.38 -2.55 25.45
CA GLN A 172 -12.26 -3.55 24.39
C GLN A 172 -12.26 -4.97 24.97
N ASP A 173 -12.93 -5.92 24.31
CA ASP A 173 -12.95 -7.34 24.66
C ASP A 173 -11.92 -8.16 23.83
N PHE A 174 -11.11 -7.50 23.02
CA PHE A 174 -10.08 -8.10 22.18
C PHE A 174 -8.79 -7.25 22.12
N VAL A 175 -7.73 -7.88 21.64
CA VAL A 175 -6.42 -7.28 21.37
C VAL A 175 -5.84 -7.97 20.14
N PHE A 176 -4.93 -7.32 19.41
CA PHE A 176 -4.38 -7.91 18.20
C PHE A 176 -3.04 -8.65 18.43
N GLU A 177 -2.89 -9.78 17.76
CA GLU A 177 -1.62 -10.40 17.40
C GLU A 177 -1.27 -9.90 15.99
N VAL A 178 -0.13 -9.19 15.86
CA VAL A 178 0.18 -8.43 14.65
C VAL A 178 1.28 -9.10 13.84
N ILE A 179 1.03 -9.29 12.55
CA ILE A 179 1.94 -9.88 11.57
C ILE A 179 2.22 -8.84 10.48
N VAL A 180 3.49 -8.44 10.31
CA VAL A 180 3.91 -7.37 9.40
C VAL A 180 5.02 -7.87 8.47
N PRO A 181 4.70 -8.47 7.33
CA PRO A 181 5.71 -8.88 6.38
C PRO A 181 6.27 -7.71 5.59
N SER A 182 7.53 -7.81 5.17
CA SER A 182 8.02 -7.09 3.99
C SER A 182 7.42 -7.73 2.75
N LEU A 183 6.85 -6.92 1.84
CA LEU A 183 6.33 -7.46 0.57
C LEU A 183 7.42 -8.21 -0.20
N PRO A 184 7.11 -9.23 -1.00
CA PRO A 184 8.07 -9.86 -1.91
C PRO A 184 8.82 -8.83 -2.75
N GLY A 185 10.16 -8.89 -2.74
CA GLY A 185 11.01 -7.92 -3.44
C GLY A 185 11.25 -6.60 -2.71
N TYR A 186 10.73 -6.44 -1.49
CA TYR A 186 10.92 -5.27 -0.63
C TYR A 186 11.72 -5.64 0.62
N GLY A 187 12.48 -4.69 1.11
CA GLY A 187 13.19 -4.81 2.38
C GLY A 187 13.93 -6.15 2.50
N PHE A 188 13.65 -6.90 3.56
CA PHE A 188 14.39 -8.14 3.87
C PHE A 188 13.75 -9.41 3.29
N SER A 189 12.63 -9.30 2.53
CA SER A 189 12.04 -10.41 1.78
C SER A 189 12.76 -10.66 0.46
N GLU A 190 12.78 -11.92 0.01
CA GLU A 190 13.34 -12.26 -1.29
C GLU A 190 12.45 -11.76 -2.43
N ALA A 191 13.07 -11.49 -3.57
CA ALA A 191 12.39 -11.10 -4.80
C ALA A 191 12.15 -12.32 -5.69
N ALA A 192 11.08 -12.27 -6.49
CA ALA A 192 10.85 -13.26 -7.54
C ALA A 192 11.98 -13.24 -8.58
N VAL A 193 12.37 -14.42 -9.06
CA VAL A 193 13.34 -14.58 -10.15
C VAL A 193 12.65 -14.81 -11.50
N ARG A 194 11.32 -14.84 -11.52
CA ARG A 194 10.49 -15.06 -12.71
C ARG A 194 9.46 -13.93 -12.81
N PRO A 195 9.05 -13.55 -14.02
CA PRO A 195 7.99 -12.57 -14.21
C PRO A 195 6.63 -13.15 -13.79
N GLY A 196 5.68 -12.26 -13.50
CA GLY A 196 4.29 -12.58 -13.21
C GLY A 196 3.87 -12.34 -11.76
N LEU A 197 4.79 -11.99 -10.83
CA LEU A 197 4.43 -11.73 -9.44
C LEU A 197 3.85 -10.31 -9.28
N GLY A 198 2.63 -10.11 -9.77
CA GLY A 198 1.85 -8.89 -9.57
C GLY A 198 1.06 -8.89 -8.26
N ALA A 199 0.22 -7.88 -8.06
CA ALA A 199 -0.56 -7.74 -6.82
C ALA A 199 -1.56 -8.89 -6.60
N ILE A 200 -2.08 -9.48 -7.68
CA ILE A 200 -3.00 -10.63 -7.59
C ILE A 200 -2.24 -11.86 -7.07
N GLU A 201 -1.08 -12.18 -7.64
CA GLU A 201 -0.26 -13.32 -7.20
C GLU A 201 0.32 -13.09 -5.79
N MET A 202 0.64 -11.82 -5.43
CA MET A 202 1.02 -11.51 -4.05
C MET A 202 -0.10 -11.82 -3.05
N SER A 203 -1.38 -11.68 -3.46
CA SER A 203 -2.50 -12.07 -2.60
C SER A 203 -2.53 -13.58 -2.32
N VAL A 204 -2.15 -14.40 -3.32
CA VAL A 204 -1.97 -15.86 -3.14
C VAL A 204 -0.79 -16.16 -2.21
N VAL A 205 0.35 -15.48 -2.42
CA VAL A 205 1.53 -15.63 -1.54
C VAL A 205 1.16 -15.30 -0.09
N PHE A 206 0.43 -14.22 0.18
CA PHE A 206 0.06 -13.84 1.55
C PHE A 206 -1.04 -14.72 2.16
N LYS A 207 -1.95 -15.24 1.36
CA LYS A 207 -2.87 -16.31 1.79
C LYS A 207 -2.08 -17.54 2.25
N ASN A 208 -1.17 -18.04 1.43
CA ASN A 208 -0.33 -19.20 1.76
C ASN A 208 0.66 -18.91 2.92
N PHE A 209 1.13 -17.66 3.03
CA PHE A 209 1.95 -17.20 4.15
C PHE A 209 1.19 -17.28 5.48
N MET A 210 -0.04 -16.80 5.55
CA MET A 210 -0.84 -16.86 6.78
C MET A 210 -1.20 -18.32 7.14
N GLU A 211 -1.53 -19.16 6.17
CA GLU A 211 -1.73 -20.60 6.38
C GLU A 211 -0.45 -21.28 6.91
N ARG A 212 0.72 -20.94 6.36
CA ARG A 212 2.03 -21.45 6.81
C ARG A 212 2.33 -21.06 8.27
N LEU A 213 1.84 -19.92 8.72
CA LEU A 213 1.95 -19.48 10.12
C LEU A 213 0.88 -20.10 11.03
N GLY A 214 -0.07 -20.87 10.49
CA GLY A 214 -1.13 -21.55 11.24
C GLY A 214 -2.38 -20.70 11.48
N PHE A 215 -2.58 -19.62 10.74
CA PHE A 215 -3.76 -18.77 10.83
C PHE A 215 -4.80 -19.18 9.78
N GLU A 216 -5.91 -19.77 10.21
CA GLU A 216 -7.03 -20.14 9.34
C GLU A 216 -7.94 -18.95 9.04
N LYS A 217 -8.13 -18.06 10.03
CA LYS A 217 -8.93 -16.85 9.92
C LYS A 217 -8.24 -15.66 10.55
N TYR A 218 -8.27 -14.52 9.88
CA TYR A 218 -7.56 -13.32 10.31
C TYR A 218 -8.17 -12.04 9.73
N TYR A 219 -7.88 -10.92 10.39
CA TYR A 219 -8.14 -9.58 9.88
C TYR A 219 -6.96 -9.11 9.04
N ILE A 220 -7.24 -8.23 8.07
CA ILE A 220 -6.21 -7.67 7.19
C ILE A 220 -6.32 -6.15 7.10
N HIS A 221 -5.16 -5.48 7.06
CA HIS A 221 -5.07 -4.03 6.82
C HIS A 221 -3.97 -3.74 5.80
N GLY A 222 -4.22 -2.73 4.94
CA GLY A 222 -3.23 -2.26 3.98
C GLY A 222 -3.41 -0.80 3.59
N GLY A 223 -2.29 -0.18 3.24
CA GLY A 223 -2.19 1.10 2.54
C GLY A 223 -1.42 0.92 1.24
N ASP A 224 -1.57 1.80 0.25
CA ASP A 224 -0.86 1.73 -1.03
C ASP A 224 -0.97 0.36 -1.72
N TRP A 225 0.13 -0.28 -2.13
CA TRP A 225 0.13 -1.66 -2.66
C TRP A 225 -0.44 -2.65 -1.66
N GLY A 226 -0.19 -2.44 -0.36
CA GLY A 226 -0.82 -3.26 0.67
C GLY A 226 -2.35 -3.20 0.60
N ALA A 227 -2.93 -2.02 0.31
CA ALA A 227 -4.39 -1.87 0.12
C ALA A 227 -4.89 -2.66 -1.09
N VAL A 228 -4.17 -2.62 -2.22
CA VAL A 228 -4.52 -3.39 -3.42
C VAL A 228 -4.45 -4.89 -3.14
N ILE A 229 -3.39 -5.35 -2.48
CA ILE A 229 -3.20 -6.77 -2.16
C ILE A 229 -4.29 -7.26 -1.18
N VAL A 230 -4.58 -6.52 -0.09
CA VAL A 230 -5.64 -6.95 0.85
C VAL A 230 -7.03 -6.91 0.23
N GLN A 231 -7.28 -5.99 -0.73
CA GLN A 231 -8.52 -5.97 -1.50
C GLN A 231 -8.66 -7.23 -2.35
N HIS A 232 -7.57 -7.66 -3.02
CA HIS A 232 -7.56 -8.92 -3.78
C HIS A 232 -7.71 -10.13 -2.87
N MET A 233 -7.02 -10.17 -1.71
CA MET A 233 -7.19 -11.25 -0.73
C MET A 233 -8.65 -11.37 -0.28
N ALA A 234 -9.28 -10.25 0.06
CA ALA A 234 -10.68 -10.22 0.51
C ALA A 234 -11.70 -10.61 -0.58
N ALA A 235 -11.39 -10.34 -1.86
CA ALA A 235 -12.23 -10.72 -2.99
C ALA A 235 -12.06 -12.19 -3.40
N LEU A 236 -10.83 -12.72 -3.31
CA LEU A 236 -10.47 -14.06 -3.82
C LEU A 236 -10.53 -15.15 -2.75
N PHE A 237 -10.32 -14.81 -1.47
CA PHE A 237 -10.24 -15.76 -0.35
C PHE A 237 -11.13 -15.34 0.83
N PRO A 238 -12.43 -15.05 0.60
CA PRO A 238 -13.32 -14.51 1.64
C PRO A 238 -13.47 -15.43 2.86
N GLU A 239 -13.31 -16.74 2.70
CA GLU A 239 -13.46 -17.72 3.78
C GLU A 239 -12.40 -17.59 4.89
N GLN A 240 -11.24 -17.01 4.57
CA GLN A 240 -10.14 -16.82 5.52
C GLN A 240 -10.10 -15.44 6.14
N ILE A 241 -10.85 -14.48 5.58
CA ILE A 241 -10.80 -13.07 6.00
C ILE A 241 -11.99 -12.74 6.89
N GLU A 242 -11.72 -12.49 8.17
CA GLU A 242 -12.71 -12.03 9.15
C GLU A 242 -13.17 -10.60 8.90
N GLY A 243 -12.30 -9.76 8.31
CA GLY A 243 -12.58 -8.40 7.93
C GLY A 243 -11.38 -7.72 7.29
N VAL A 244 -11.66 -6.75 6.42
CA VAL A 244 -10.65 -5.94 5.73
C VAL A 244 -10.77 -4.48 6.13
N HIS A 245 -9.65 -3.88 6.51
CA HIS A 245 -9.48 -2.46 6.76
C HIS A 245 -8.48 -1.87 5.77
N SER A 246 -8.74 -0.70 5.22
CA SER A 246 -7.82 -0.04 4.30
C SER A 246 -7.76 1.46 4.53
N SER A 247 -6.56 2.04 4.44
CA SER A 247 -6.35 3.49 4.41
C SER A 247 -6.36 4.08 3.00
N MET A 248 -6.37 3.22 1.97
CA MET A 248 -6.50 3.61 0.57
C MET A 248 -7.53 2.70 -0.11
N CYS A 249 -8.81 2.93 0.15
CA CYS A 249 -9.86 2.22 -0.56
C CYS A 249 -10.03 2.80 -1.97
N ALA A 250 -9.67 2.04 -2.97
CA ALA A 250 -9.80 2.42 -4.37
C ALA A 250 -10.61 1.37 -5.15
N VAL A 251 -11.43 1.85 -6.09
CA VAL A 251 -12.22 1.02 -6.99
C VAL A 251 -11.92 1.44 -8.42
N ASN A 252 -11.44 0.50 -9.21
CA ASN A 252 -11.12 0.71 -10.62
C ASN A 252 -11.98 -0.24 -11.49
N SER A 253 -13.30 -0.12 -11.39
CA SER A 253 -14.23 -0.83 -12.26
C SER A 253 -14.74 0.08 -13.38
N PHE A 254 -15.18 -0.51 -14.50
CA PHE A 254 -15.80 0.24 -15.57
C PHE A 254 -16.99 1.08 -15.08
N LEU A 255 -17.84 0.47 -14.25
CA LEU A 255 -19.03 1.14 -13.69
C LEU A 255 -18.65 2.31 -12.78
N ALA A 256 -17.63 2.17 -11.94
CA ALA A 256 -17.10 3.24 -11.10
C ALA A 256 -16.63 4.43 -11.97
N ASN A 257 -15.91 4.16 -13.03
CA ASN A 257 -15.42 5.18 -13.95
C ASN A 257 -16.58 5.89 -14.69
N VAL A 258 -17.60 5.15 -15.12
CA VAL A 258 -18.83 5.73 -15.72
C VAL A 258 -19.54 6.63 -14.72
N LYS A 259 -19.68 6.21 -13.46
CA LYS A 259 -20.29 7.04 -12.40
C LYS A 259 -19.49 8.32 -12.16
N LEU A 260 -18.17 8.26 -12.10
CA LEU A 260 -17.32 9.45 -11.97
C LEU A 260 -17.49 10.40 -13.16
N LEU A 261 -17.60 9.86 -14.37
CA LEU A 261 -17.84 10.67 -15.57
C LEU A 261 -19.24 11.34 -15.55
N VAL A 262 -20.28 10.61 -15.15
CA VAL A 262 -21.64 11.18 -14.97
C VAL A 262 -21.63 12.26 -13.89
N GLY A 263 -20.92 12.02 -12.77
CA GLY A 263 -20.74 13.02 -11.71
C GLY A 263 -20.01 14.29 -12.15
N SER A 264 -19.22 14.25 -13.24
CA SER A 264 -18.60 15.47 -13.77
C SER A 264 -19.60 16.46 -14.36
N ILE A 265 -20.80 15.97 -14.74
CA ILE A 265 -21.91 16.79 -15.25
C ILE A 265 -22.74 17.33 -14.08
N TYR A 266 -23.00 16.48 -13.08
CA TYR A 266 -23.78 16.86 -11.89
C TYR A 266 -23.19 16.18 -10.63
N PRO A 267 -22.16 16.77 -10.01
CA PRO A 267 -21.47 16.19 -8.85
C PRO A 267 -22.33 15.67 -7.72
N PRO A 268 -23.46 16.34 -7.32
CA PRO A 268 -24.29 15.87 -6.22
C PRO A 268 -24.91 14.47 -6.38
N LEU A 269 -24.95 13.91 -7.59
CA LEU A 269 -25.40 12.53 -7.82
C LEU A 269 -24.40 11.49 -7.27
N ILE A 270 -23.11 11.84 -7.21
CA ILE A 270 -22.01 10.90 -6.96
C ILE A 270 -21.30 11.24 -5.65
N ILE A 271 -21.22 12.52 -5.28
CA ILE A 271 -20.32 12.96 -4.24
C ILE A 271 -20.93 14.08 -3.38
N SER A 272 -20.62 14.07 -2.08
CA SER A 272 -20.94 15.20 -1.18
C SER A 272 -20.10 16.43 -1.51
N LYS A 273 -20.60 17.62 -1.18
CA LYS A 273 -19.92 18.90 -1.44
C LYS A 273 -18.50 18.97 -0.84
N GLU A 274 -18.27 18.29 0.29
CA GLU A 274 -16.97 18.28 0.97
C GLU A 274 -15.88 17.56 0.18
N CYS A 275 -16.26 16.50 -0.56
CA CYS A 275 -15.34 15.74 -1.40
C CYS A 275 -15.27 16.23 -2.85
N GLU A 276 -16.23 17.07 -3.27
CA GLU A 276 -16.39 17.51 -4.67
C GLU A 276 -15.12 18.12 -5.24
N LYS A 277 -14.50 19.03 -4.51
CA LYS A 277 -13.27 19.75 -4.94
C LYS A 277 -12.04 18.85 -5.09
N LYS A 278 -12.05 17.63 -4.56
CA LYS A 278 -10.94 16.67 -4.66
C LYS A 278 -10.99 15.85 -5.94
N ILE A 279 -12.18 15.71 -6.54
CA ILE A 279 -12.41 14.88 -7.72
C ILE A 279 -12.81 15.74 -8.93
N TYR A 280 -13.54 16.82 -8.73
CA TYR A 280 -14.05 17.68 -9.80
C TYR A 280 -13.44 19.08 -9.74
N PRO A 281 -13.19 19.73 -10.90
CA PRO A 281 -13.43 19.17 -12.24
C PRO A 281 -12.44 18.05 -12.57
N LEU A 282 -12.87 17.04 -13.34
CA LEU A 282 -12.02 15.92 -13.76
C LEU A 282 -10.75 16.38 -14.49
N SER A 283 -10.81 17.52 -15.19
CA SER A 283 -9.63 18.11 -15.85
C SER A 283 -8.51 18.43 -14.86
N SER A 284 -8.84 18.98 -13.68
CA SER A 284 -7.86 19.26 -12.63
C SER A 284 -7.33 17.98 -12.01
N PHE A 285 -8.21 16.98 -11.79
CA PHE A 285 -7.80 15.67 -11.32
C PHE A 285 -6.80 15.00 -12.27
N PHE A 286 -7.12 14.94 -13.58
CA PHE A 286 -6.20 14.37 -14.59
C PHE A 286 -4.91 15.18 -14.74
N SER A 287 -4.96 16.52 -14.64
CA SER A 287 -3.78 17.36 -14.66
C SER A 287 -2.83 17.04 -13.49
N ASN A 288 -3.38 16.89 -12.29
CA ASN A 288 -2.59 16.49 -11.10
C ASN A 288 -2.00 15.08 -11.27
N LEU A 289 -2.76 14.12 -11.80
CA LEU A 289 -2.22 12.80 -12.11
C LEU A 289 -1.05 12.87 -13.09
N MET A 290 -1.16 13.64 -14.16
CA MET A 290 -0.07 13.82 -15.12
C MET A 290 1.19 14.41 -14.51
N LEU A 291 1.05 15.34 -13.55
CA LEU A 291 2.16 15.99 -12.88
C LEU A 291 2.84 15.08 -11.84
N GLU A 292 2.05 14.27 -11.10
CA GLU A 292 2.55 13.55 -9.92
C GLU A 292 2.81 12.04 -10.17
N MET A 293 2.27 11.46 -11.26
CA MET A 293 2.30 10.01 -11.50
C MET A 293 3.41 9.55 -12.46
N GLY A 294 4.35 10.41 -12.82
CA GLY A 294 5.48 10.07 -13.69
C GLY A 294 6.30 8.89 -13.18
N TYR A 295 6.52 8.80 -11.87
CA TYR A 295 7.19 7.68 -11.21
C TYR A 295 6.49 6.34 -11.49
N MET A 296 5.15 6.30 -11.41
CA MET A 296 4.35 5.09 -11.63
C MET A 296 4.50 4.60 -13.08
N HIS A 297 4.42 5.51 -14.05
CA HIS A 297 4.61 5.17 -15.45
C HIS A 297 6.01 4.63 -15.72
N LEU A 298 7.04 5.25 -15.14
CA LEU A 298 8.42 4.80 -15.25
C LEU A 298 8.62 3.40 -14.64
N GLN A 299 8.11 3.15 -13.44
CA GLN A 299 8.19 1.85 -12.77
C GLN A 299 7.34 0.78 -13.46
N ALA A 300 6.17 1.13 -14.00
CA ALA A 300 5.32 0.21 -14.74
C ALA A 300 5.91 -0.23 -16.09
N THR A 301 6.84 0.53 -16.66
CA THR A 301 7.39 0.28 -17.99
C THR A 301 8.86 -0.10 -18.00
N LYS A 302 9.70 0.53 -17.18
CA LYS A 302 11.17 0.40 -17.18
C LYS A 302 11.76 0.39 -15.76
N PRO A 303 11.27 -0.49 -14.85
CA PRO A 303 11.73 -0.53 -13.46
C PRO A 303 13.22 -0.81 -13.33
N ASP A 304 13.75 -1.73 -14.14
CA ASP A 304 15.16 -2.12 -14.06
C ASP A 304 16.08 -0.99 -14.51
N THR A 305 15.67 -0.20 -15.51
CA THR A 305 16.47 0.93 -16.01
C THR A 305 16.62 2.03 -14.94
N VAL A 306 15.53 2.44 -14.31
CA VAL A 306 15.58 3.45 -13.24
C VAL A 306 16.26 2.88 -11.98
N GLY A 307 16.04 1.60 -11.72
CA GLY A 307 16.61 0.88 -10.59
C GLY A 307 18.14 0.88 -10.57
N VAL A 308 18.82 0.80 -11.74
CA VAL A 308 20.29 0.87 -11.81
C VAL A 308 20.82 2.14 -11.15
N GLY A 309 20.29 3.30 -11.53
CA GLY A 309 20.76 4.59 -10.97
C GLY A 309 20.39 4.77 -9.50
N LEU A 310 19.20 4.32 -9.10
CA LEU A 310 18.73 4.42 -7.72
C LEU A 310 19.46 3.46 -6.76
N ASN A 311 19.86 2.29 -7.26
CA ASN A 311 20.63 1.32 -6.48
C ASN A 311 22.12 1.68 -6.37
N ASP A 312 22.63 2.52 -7.27
CA ASP A 312 24.02 2.97 -7.24
C ASP A 312 24.24 4.26 -6.44
N SER A 313 23.24 5.13 -6.37
CA SER A 313 23.33 6.43 -5.69
C SER A 313 22.46 6.50 -4.44
N PRO A 314 23.04 6.52 -3.21
CA PRO A 314 22.24 6.70 -2.00
C PRO A 314 21.54 8.06 -1.99
N VAL A 315 22.14 9.10 -2.55
CA VAL A 315 21.55 10.44 -2.66
C VAL A 315 20.38 10.44 -3.66
N GLY A 316 20.55 9.76 -4.81
CA GLY A 316 19.48 9.59 -5.80
C GLY A 316 18.31 8.79 -5.24
N LEU A 317 18.59 7.71 -4.50
CA LEU A 317 17.58 6.91 -3.81
C LEU A 317 16.81 7.75 -2.79
N ALA A 318 17.53 8.50 -1.94
CA ALA A 318 16.91 9.39 -0.96
C ALA A 318 16.02 10.44 -1.64
N ALA A 319 16.50 11.07 -2.71
CA ALA A 319 15.72 12.03 -3.49
C ALA A 319 14.41 11.43 -4.00
N TYR A 320 14.48 10.24 -4.59
CA TYR A 320 13.35 9.57 -5.22
C TYR A 320 12.27 9.13 -4.21
N ILE A 321 12.70 8.66 -3.03
CA ILE A 321 11.80 8.25 -1.94
C ILE A 321 11.23 9.47 -1.19
N LEU A 322 12.08 10.41 -0.77
CA LEU A 322 11.68 11.52 0.10
C LEU A 322 10.76 12.53 -0.59
N GLU A 323 10.87 12.66 -1.92
CA GLU A 323 9.93 13.47 -2.71
C GLU A 323 8.48 13.01 -2.46
N LYS A 324 8.22 11.69 -2.36
CA LYS A 324 6.87 11.16 -2.10
C LYS A 324 6.39 11.47 -0.68
N PHE A 325 7.28 11.48 0.31
CA PHE A 325 6.93 11.91 1.66
C PHE A 325 6.56 13.39 1.77
N THR A 326 6.95 14.23 0.81
CA THR A 326 6.45 15.61 0.71
C THR A 326 5.05 15.63 0.12
N THR A 327 4.90 15.19 -1.14
CA THR A 327 3.68 15.41 -1.93
C THR A 327 2.51 14.51 -1.51
N TRP A 328 2.78 13.30 -1.01
CA TRP A 328 1.75 12.35 -0.61
C TRP A 328 1.30 12.49 0.85
N THR A 329 2.09 13.18 1.68
CA THR A 329 1.66 13.57 3.03
C THR A 329 0.74 14.79 2.97
N ASN A 330 1.11 15.78 2.15
CA ASN A 330 0.26 16.92 1.81
C ASN A 330 0.79 17.60 0.55
N ASN A 331 0.05 17.54 -0.54
CA ASN A 331 0.48 18.07 -1.84
C ASN A 331 0.79 19.59 -1.83
N GLU A 332 0.19 20.36 -0.91
CA GLU A 332 0.49 21.79 -0.77
C GLU A 332 1.90 22.05 -0.20
N TRP A 333 2.51 21.05 0.43
CA TRP A 333 3.86 21.19 0.99
C TRP A 333 4.95 21.32 -0.07
N LYS A 334 4.66 20.94 -1.30
CA LYS A 334 5.57 21.19 -2.44
C LYS A 334 5.87 22.69 -2.64
N ASN A 335 5.03 23.57 -2.10
CA ASN A 335 5.22 25.01 -2.13
C ASN A 335 6.05 25.55 -0.95
N LEU A 336 6.41 24.70 0.01
CA LEU A 336 7.24 25.06 1.16
C LEU A 336 8.73 24.84 0.87
N GLU A 337 9.60 25.65 1.44
CA GLU A 337 11.05 25.55 1.27
C GLU A 337 11.60 24.20 1.82
N ASP A 338 11.07 23.73 2.96
CA ASP A 338 11.44 22.49 3.62
C ASP A 338 10.59 21.28 3.20
N GLY A 339 9.69 21.45 2.20
CA GLY A 339 8.77 20.41 1.76
C GLY A 339 7.85 19.88 2.86
N GLY A 340 7.74 20.56 3.99
CA GLY A 340 6.89 20.19 5.12
C GLY A 340 7.26 18.87 5.82
N LEU A 341 8.36 18.21 5.45
CA LEU A 341 8.75 16.88 5.95
C LEU A 341 8.79 16.79 7.47
N THR A 342 9.34 17.80 8.13
CA THR A 342 9.49 17.84 9.60
C THR A 342 8.19 18.10 10.37
N LYS A 343 7.08 18.37 9.68
CA LYS A 343 5.76 18.52 10.32
C LYS A 343 5.18 17.18 10.80
N LYS A 344 5.55 16.09 10.16
CA LYS A 344 5.06 14.73 10.48
C LYS A 344 6.17 13.75 10.82
N PHE A 345 7.39 13.96 10.31
CA PHE A 345 8.49 13.01 10.42
C PHE A 345 9.75 13.68 10.95
N THR A 346 10.63 12.92 11.55
CA THR A 346 12.03 13.35 11.74
C THR A 346 12.87 12.86 10.56
N TYR A 347 14.01 13.51 10.29
CA TYR A 347 14.96 13.01 9.29
C TYR A 347 15.44 11.59 9.61
N THR A 348 15.54 11.25 10.90
CA THR A 348 15.89 9.90 11.35
C THR A 348 14.84 8.87 10.91
N ASP A 349 13.55 9.18 11.09
CA ASP A 349 12.46 8.28 10.70
C ASP A 349 12.42 8.04 9.19
N LEU A 350 12.58 9.11 8.41
CA LEU A 350 12.62 9.05 6.96
C LEU A 350 13.83 8.28 6.46
N LEU A 351 15.00 8.52 7.05
CA LEU A 351 16.24 7.82 6.71
C LEU A 351 16.20 6.34 7.12
N ASP A 352 15.48 5.95 8.16
CA ASP A 352 15.26 4.52 8.47
C ASP A 352 14.63 3.80 7.27
N ASN A 353 13.61 4.42 6.67
CA ASN A 353 12.94 3.85 5.52
C ASN A 353 13.84 3.82 4.27
N VAL A 354 14.56 4.91 3.98
CA VAL A 354 15.55 4.97 2.89
C VAL A 354 16.65 3.92 3.08
N MET A 355 17.14 3.76 4.32
CA MET A 355 18.17 2.78 4.66
C MET A 355 17.72 1.34 4.45
N ILE A 356 16.46 1.01 4.74
CA ILE A 356 15.94 -0.34 4.46
C ILE A 356 16.08 -0.67 2.97
N TYR A 357 15.72 0.26 2.07
CA TYR A 357 15.91 0.08 0.63
C TYR A 357 17.39 0.01 0.23
N TRP A 358 18.23 0.87 0.83
CA TRP A 358 19.65 0.92 0.51
C TRP A 358 20.39 -0.35 0.91
N VAL A 359 20.29 -0.77 2.17
CA VAL A 359 21.08 -1.91 2.68
C VAL A 359 20.64 -3.26 2.11
N THR A 360 19.43 -3.33 1.55
CA THR A 360 18.91 -4.54 0.92
C THR A 360 19.00 -4.50 -0.61
N GLY A 361 19.29 -3.33 -1.22
CA GLY A 361 19.30 -3.14 -2.67
C GLY A 361 17.91 -3.35 -3.30
N SER A 362 16.82 -3.18 -2.54
CA SER A 362 15.46 -3.58 -2.95
C SER A 362 14.71 -2.57 -3.82
N ILE A 363 15.31 -1.44 -4.16
CA ILE A 363 14.59 -0.40 -4.94
C ILE A 363 14.16 -0.92 -6.33
N THR A 364 15.04 -1.67 -7.03
CA THR A 364 14.71 -2.21 -8.34
C THR A 364 13.61 -3.25 -8.26
N THR A 365 13.75 -4.21 -7.32
CA THR A 365 12.80 -5.31 -7.16
C THR A 365 11.43 -4.83 -6.68
N SER A 366 11.40 -3.80 -5.83
CA SER A 366 10.15 -3.18 -5.39
C SER A 366 9.44 -2.44 -6.54
N ALA A 367 10.20 -1.78 -7.41
CA ALA A 367 9.65 -1.09 -8.58
C ALA A 367 9.02 -2.06 -9.60
N ARG A 368 9.53 -3.31 -9.69
CA ARG A 368 8.99 -4.33 -10.60
C ARG A 368 7.52 -4.67 -10.31
N LEU A 369 7.04 -4.52 -9.07
CA LEU A 369 5.62 -4.75 -8.74
C LEU A 369 4.69 -3.92 -9.64
N TYR A 370 5.08 -2.70 -10.01
CA TYR A 370 4.30 -1.86 -10.93
C TYR A 370 4.20 -2.49 -12.32
N SER A 371 5.31 -2.94 -12.91
CA SER A 371 5.30 -3.56 -14.24
C SER A 371 4.62 -4.94 -14.24
N GLU A 372 4.72 -5.68 -13.14
CA GLU A 372 4.07 -6.97 -12.97
C GLU A 372 2.56 -6.84 -12.73
N THR A 373 2.09 -5.71 -12.23
CA THR A 373 0.66 -5.46 -12.00
C THR A 373 -0.01 -4.72 -13.17
N PHE A 374 0.63 -3.67 -13.69
CA PHE A 374 0.05 -2.86 -14.78
C PHE A 374 0.36 -3.43 -16.18
N ASN A 375 0.03 -4.68 -16.39
CA ASN A 375 0.19 -5.33 -17.69
C ASN A 375 -1.09 -6.04 -18.12
N LYS A 376 -1.17 -6.36 -19.43
CA LYS A 376 -2.38 -6.95 -20.02
C LYS A 376 -2.77 -8.28 -19.38
N ALA A 377 -1.81 -9.11 -19.00
CA ALA A 377 -2.08 -10.42 -18.40
C ALA A 377 -2.82 -10.28 -17.07
N GLN A 378 -2.31 -9.41 -16.18
CA GLN A 378 -2.95 -9.13 -14.89
C GLN A 378 -4.34 -8.48 -15.06
N MET A 379 -4.43 -7.46 -15.89
CA MET A 379 -5.70 -6.76 -16.14
C MET A 379 -6.78 -7.69 -16.72
N SER A 380 -6.38 -8.67 -17.52
CA SER A 380 -7.32 -9.63 -18.12
C SER A 380 -7.91 -10.64 -17.14
N LEU A 381 -7.33 -10.80 -15.95
CA LEU A 381 -7.89 -11.64 -14.87
C LEU A 381 -9.20 -11.07 -14.29
N GLY A 382 -9.46 -9.78 -14.48
CA GLY A 382 -10.73 -9.15 -14.10
C GLY A 382 -11.00 -9.06 -12.60
N VAL A 383 -10.01 -9.28 -11.73
CA VAL A 383 -10.17 -9.32 -10.27
C VAL A 383 -10.70 -8.01 -9.70
N ASP A 384 -10.40 -6.88 -10.34
CA ASP A 384 -10.95 -5.58 -9.93
C ASP A 384 -12.48 -5.53 -10.00
N GLY A 385 -13.09 -6.32 -10.91
CA GLY A 385 -14.55 -6.46 -11.03
C GLY A 385 -15.19 -7.42 -10.03
N ILE A 386 -14.41 -8.23 -9.29
CA ILE A 386 -14.95 -9.16 -8.28
C ILE A 386 -15.25 -8.37 -7.00
N PRO A 387 -16.47 -8.41 -6.47
CA PRO A 387 -16.80 -7.69 -5.25
C PRO A 387 -16.11 -8.26 -4.02
N VAL A 388 -15.81 -7.40 -3.05
CA VAL A 388 -15.40 -7.76 -1.70
C VAL A 388 -16.64 -7.97 -0.87
N THR A 389 -16.93 -9.21 -0.52
CA THR A 389 -18.13 -9.61 0.23
C THR A 389 -17.90 -9.73 1.73
N VAL A 390 -16.65 -9.74 2.18
CA VAL A 390 -16.31 -9.73 3.60
C VAL A 390 -16.59 -8.35 4.21
N LEU A 391 -16.74 -8.30 5.53
CA LEU A 391 -16.94 -7.04 6.26
C LEU A 391 -15.75 -6.11 6.03
N SER A 392 -16.03 -4.87 5.66
CA SER A 392 -15.02 -3.94 5.15
C SER A 392 -15.06 -2.62 5.88
N ALA A 393 -13.90 -2.00 6.01
CA ALA A 393 -13.71 -0.67 6.57
C ALA A 393 -12.74 0.16 5.74
N CYS A 394 -13.04 1.45 5.59
CA CYS A 394 -12.21 2.41 4.87
C CYS A 394 -11.96 3.64 5.73
N ALA A 395 -10.69 3.95 5.99
CA ALA A 395 -10.25 5.20 6.59
C ALA A 395 -9.79 6.16 5.49
N ARG A 396 -10.45 7.32 5.35
CA ARG A 396 -10.11 8.33 4.35
C ARG A 396 -9.36 9.49 4.99
N PHE A 397 -8.15 9.73 4.50
CA PHE A 397 -7.32 10.86 4.91
C PHE A 397 -7.35 11.96 3.84
N PRO A 398 -7.35 13.26 4.22
CA PRO A 398 -7.59 14.35 3.28
C PRO A 398 -6.55 14.49 2.18
N ASN A 399 -5.32 14.02 2.43
CA ASN A 399 -4.21 14.12 1.47
C ASN A 399 -3.80 12.76 0.88
N GLU A 400 -4.64 11.73 1.02
CA GLU A 400 -4.44 10.45 0.33
C GLU A 400 -4.53 10.64 -1.18
N ILE A 401 -3.65 9.97 -1.94
CA ILE A 401 -3.57 10.07 -3.41
C ILE A 401 -4.79 9.48 -4.13
N ALA A 402 -5.51 8.56 -3.49
CA ALA A 402 -6.68 7.91 -4.03
C ALA A 402 -7.87 8.02 -3.06
N ILE A 403 -8.65 9.08 -3.20
CA ILE A 403 -9.89 9.28 -2.43
C ILE A 403 -11.09 9.05 -3.35
N GLN A 404 -12.02 8.21 -2.90
CA GLN A 404 -13.23 7.94 -3.66
C GLN A 404 -14.51 8.12 -2.82
N PRO A 405 -15.63 8.55 -3.45
CA PRO A 405 -16.92 8.70 -2.79
C PRO A 405 -17.48 7.35 -2.32
N SER A 406 -18.27 7.37 -1.25
CA SER A 406 -18.88 6.16 -0.69
C SER A 406 -19.72 5.38 -1.70
N ILE A 407 -20.40 6.07 -2.63
CA ILE A 407 -21.21 5.42 -3.68
C ILE A 407 -20.35 4.62 -4.66
N ILE A 408 -19.10 5.05 -4.88
CA ILE A 408 -18.12 4.34 -5.70
C ILE A 408 -17.54 3.17 -4.92
N LEU A 409 -17.17 3.39 -3.64
CA LEU A 409 -16.61 2.34 -2.80
C LEU A 409 -17.56 1.14 -2.64
N LYS A 410 -18.87 1.39 -2.56
CA LYS A 410 -19.90 0.34 -2.46
C LYS A 410 -20.03 -0.53 -3.71
N GLU A 411 -19.48 -0.14 -4.85
CA GLU A 411 -19.40 -1.00 -6.05
C GLU A 411 -18.44 -2.17 -5.84
N LYS A 412 -17.43 -2.00 -4.99
CA LYS A 412 -16.45 -3.03 -4.67
C LYS A 412 -16.68 -3.66 -3.29
N TYR A 413 -16.92 -2.83 -2.29
CA TYR A 413 -17.07 -3.24 -0.90
C TYR A 413 -18.54 -3.36 -0.54
N HIS A 414 -19.14 -4.54 -0.80
CA HIS A 414 -20.57 -4.74 -0.62
C HIS A 414 -20.99 -4.65 0.85
N ASN A 415 -20.13 -5.05 1.79
CA ASN A 415 -20.36 -4.99 3.23
C ASN A 415 -19.43 -3.94 3.89
N LEU A 416 -19.47 -2.70 3.39
CA LEU A 416 -18.73 -1.57 3.98
C LEU A 416 -19.47 -1.12 5.27
N VAL A 417 -19.02 -1.63 6.43
CA VAL A 417 -19.63 -1.37 7.76
C VAL A 417 -19.01 -0.19 8.50
N HIS A 418 -17.82 0.27 8.07
CA HIS A 418 -17.16 1.42 8.66
C HIS A 418 -16.51 2.26 7.56
N LEU A 419 -16.81 3.56 7.58
CA LEU A 419 -16.20 4.57 6.71
C LEU A 419 -15.92 5.79 7.57
N SER A 420 -14.66 6.13 7.75
CA SER A 420 -14.22 7.29 8.53
C SER A 420 -13.57 8.35 7.64
N ASP A 421 -13.82 9.61 7.96
CA ASP A 421 -13.19 10.76 7.33
C ASP A 421 -12.38 11.51 8.39
N TYR A 422 -11.09 11.69 8.15
CA TYR A 422 -10.19 12.38 9.06
C TYR A 422 -9.88 13.79 8.57
N PRO A 423 -9.69 14.75 9.51
CA PRO A 423 -9.39 16.15 9.15
C PRO A 423 -7.91 16.37 8.76
N ASP A 424 -7.02 15.41 9.05
CA ASP A 424 -5.58 15.49 8.87
C ASP A 424 -5.01 14.12 8.48
N GLY A 425 -3.84 14.12 7.86
CA GLY A 425 -3.14 12.93 7.41
C GLY A 425 -3.17 12.75 5.90
N GLY A 426 -2.27 11.93 5.40
CA GLY A 426 -2.08 11.63 3.99
C GLY A 426 -1.86 10.14 3.75
N HIS A 427 -1.05 9.86 2.74
CA HIS A 427 -0.81 8.52 2.23
C HIS A 427 -0.13 7.58 3.24
N PHE A 428 0.79 8.11 4.04
CA PHE A 428 1.54 7.34 5.03
C PHE A 428 0.85 7.33 6.40
N ALA A 429 -0.49 7.20 6.43
CA ALA A 429 -1.31 7.44 7.61
C ALA A 429 -0.89 6.63 8.85
N ALA A 430 -0.45 5.37 8.68
CA ALA A 430 0.07 4.55 9.79
C ALA A 430 1.37 5.13 10.38
N PHE A 431 2.17 5.79 9.57
CA PHE A 431 3.42 6.43 9.97
C PHE A 431 3.20 7.85 10.49
N GLU A 432 2.32 8.62 9.83
CA GLU A 432 1.99 10.00 10.19
C GLU A 432 1.18 10.11 11.48
N LEU A 433 0.18 9.24 11.64
CA LEU A 433 -0.86 9.31 12.66
C LEU A 433 -1.14 7.93 13.28
N PRO A 434 -0.14 7.23 13.87
CA PRO A 434 -0.30 5.86 14.35
C PRO A 434 -1.41 5.71 15.40
N LYS A 435 -1.67 6.74 16.23
CA LYS A 435 -2.76 6.72 17.23
C LYS A 435 -4.13 6.74 16.57
N VAL A 436 -4.32 7.59 15.56
CA VAL A 436 -5.57 7.69 14.80
C VAL A 436 -5.83 6.40 14.05
N MET A 437 -4.79 5.84 13.39
CA MET A 437 -4.89 4.58 12.68
C MET A 437 -5.25 3.41 13.62
N ALA A 438 -4.62 3.33 14.80
CA ALA A 438 -4.96 2.31 15.80
C ALA A 438 -6.41 2.42 16.25
N GLU A 439 -6.89 3.63 16.52
CA GLU A 439 -8.28 3.89 16.92
C GLU A 439 -9.26 3.43 15.86
N ASP A 440 -8.98 3.77 14.59
CA ASP A 440 -9.84 3.40 13.48
C ASP A 440 -9.90 1.87 13.28
N ILE A 441 -8.75 1.19 13.33
CA ILE A 441 -8.68 -0.28 13.21
C ILE A 441 -9.48 -0.96 14.33
N PHE A 442 -9.35 -0.48 15.59
CA PHE A 442 -10.15 -1.02 16.71
C PHE A 442 -11.65 -0.80 16.50
N THR A 443 -12.05 0.42 16.15
CA THR A 443 -13.46 0.77 15.92
C THR A 443 -14.06 -0.01 14.75
N ALA A 444 -13.31 -0.15 13.67
CA ALA A 444 -13.70 -0.95 12.51
C ALA A 444 -13.91 -2.42 12.89
N THR A 445 -12.95 -3.01 13.59
CA THR A 445 -13.02 -4.42 14.02
C THR A 445 -14.18 -4.65 14.99
N GLU A 446 -14.43 -3.75 15.93
CA GLU A 446 -15.59 -3.81 16.83
C GLU A 446 -16.92 -3.84 16.05
N LYS A 447 -17.08 -2.94 15.07
CA LYS A 447 -18.27 -2.93 14.20
C LYS A 447 -18.41 -4.21 13.38
N MET A 448 -17.32 -4.73 12.82
CA MET A 448 -17.34 -5.99 12.07
C MET A 448 -17.78 -7.15 12.97
N ARG A 449 -17.25 -7.25 14.19
CA ARG A 449 -17.61 -8.31 15.15
C ARG A 449 -19.06 -8.19 15.61
N SER A 450 -19.54 -6.98 15.88
CA SER A 450 -20.94 -6.72 16.27
C SER A 450 -21.90 -7.06 15.16
N PHE A 451 -21.56 -6.80 13.90
CA PHE A 451 -22.39 -7.15 12.73
C PHE A 451 -22.58 -8.66 12.60
N ASN A 452 -21.55 -9.46 12.82
CA ASN A 452 -21.63 -10.92 12.79
C ASN A 452 -22.54 -11.48 13.89
N ILE A 453 -22.53 -10.89 15.09
CA ILE A 453 -23.37 -11.33 16.22
C ILE A 453 -24.87 -11.09 15.95
N THR A 454 -25.22 -10.03 15.22
CA THR A 454 -26.63 -9.71 14.92
C THR A 454 -27.23 -10.56 13.80
N GLN A 455 -26.43 -11.31 13.05
CA GLN A 455 -26.88 -12.20 11.98
C GLN A 455 -26.92 -13.70 12.38
N THR A 456 -26.32 -14.05 13.51
CA THR A 456 -26.39 -15.40 14.11
C THR A 456 -27.49 -15.47 15.16
#